data_a08cb725d0c173b07f807e654c59d0b7
#
_entry.id   a08cb725d0c173b07f807e654c59d0b7
#
_cell.length_a   1.000
_cell.length_b   1.000
_cell.length_c   1.000
_cell.angle_alpha   90.00
_cell.angle_beta   90.00
_cell.angle_gamma   90.00
#
_symmetry.space_group_name_H-M   'P 1'
#
loop_
_entity.id
_entity.type
_entity.pdbx_description
1 polymer ?
#
loop_
_entity_poly.entity_id
_entity_poly.type
_entity_poly.pdbx_seq_one_letter_code
_entity_poly.pdbx_strand_id
1 'polypeptide(L)'
;MENISGVKKKERYPVEIKAYPYLQDHYFEGQAILPAVETLIILATVAVANFPQTNICLQKQARFPRFLSIDPQEQIKKVFADITEAADGSLSVTISTMAKAKTGIISRTMEHAYVEFGLTQAKEYPATPLPDFKHLGGKLFNVPAAAIYRELVPFGKAYQNIIGELSLSPEGAIAQLYGGEGEANDDLIGSPFPLDAALHVACCWGQRYAGIVAFPVGFAERIIYRKTKKERKYVGIIIPVNISREPLMFDALIYDLDGIIYESLSGIQMRDVSQGRLRPPDWIKAGL
;
A
#
# COMPACT_ATOMS: atom_id res chain seq x y z
N MET A 1 19.76 21.92 19.65
CA MET A 1 20.14 22.00 18.24
C MET A 1 18.85 22.19 17.45
N GLU A 2 18.62 23.40 16.97
CA GLU A 2 17.38 23.76 16.27
C GLU A 2 17.30 23.04 14.93
N ASN A 3 16.16 22.39 14.70
CA ASN A 3 15.81 21.74 13.43
C ASN A 3 15.60 22.83 12.36
N ILE A 4 16.62 23.16 11.59
CA ILE A 4 16.50 23.99 10.38
C ILE A 4 16.05 23.05 9.25
N SER A 5 14.80 22.61 9.27
CA SER A 5 14.21 21.97 8.07
C SER A 5 13.75 23.06 7.11
N GLY A 6 14.73 23.74 6.48
CA GLY A 6 14.46 24.67 5.40
C GLY A 6 14.11 23.92 4.12
N VAL A 7 13.06 24.33 3.42
CA VAL A 7 12.79 23.88 2.04
C VAL A 7 13.82 24.52 1.13
N LYS A 8 14.57 23.69 0.37
CA LYS A 8 15.59 24.14 -0.59
C LYS A 8 14.96 24.46 -1.95
N LYS A 9 14.05 23.59 -2.41
CA LYS A 9 13.42 23.70 -3.72
C LYS A 9 12.02 23.09 -3.69
N LYS A 10 11.07 23.71 -4.40
CA LYS A 10 9.74 23.18 -4.63
C LYS A 10 9.35 23.33 -6.08
N GLU A 11 8.95 22.25 -6.72
CA GLU A 11 8.59 22.21 -8.14
C GLU A 11 7.32 21.40 -8.35
N ARG A 12 6.52 21.79 -9.36
CA ARG A 12 5.30 21.09 -9.77
C ARG A 12 5.44 20.60 -11.19
N TYR A 13 5.12 19.33 -11.39
CA TYR A 13 5.17 18.67 -12.68
C TYR A 13 3.80 18.11 -13.06
N PRO A 14 3.36 18.26 -14.32
CA PRO A 14 2.23 17.50 -14.82
C PRO A 14 2.63 16.03 -14.96
N VAL A 15 1.74 15.13 -14.55
CA VAL A 15 1.95 13.68 -14.63
C VAL A 15 0.74 13.05 -15.31
N GLU A 16 1.02 12.16 -16.24
CA GLU A 16 0.03 11.38 -16.95
C GLU A 16 0.08 9.92 -16.47
N ILE A 17 -1.01 9.46 -15.89
CA ILE A 17 -1.18 8.09 -15.41
C ILE A 17 -1.96 7.32 -16.46
N LYS A 18 -1.35 6.30 -17.06
CA LYS A 18 -2.04 5.43 -18.00
C LYS A 18 -3.06 4.56 -17.26
N ALA A 19 -4.32 4.66 -17.68
CA ALA A 19 -5.41 3.88 -17.09
C ALA A 19 -5.44 2.48 -17.71
N TYR A 20 -4.53 1.60 -17.27
CA TYR A 20 -4.51 0.21 -17.70
C TYR A 20 -5.80 -0.52 -17.32
N PRO A 21 -6.28 -1.46 -18.14
CA PRO A 21 -7.52 -2.20 -17.88
C PRO A 21 -7.54 -2.89 -16.51
N TYR A 22 -6.41 -3.44 -16.07
CA TYR A 22 -6.34 -4.13 -14.77
C TYR A 22 -6.60 -3.21 -13.57
N LEU A 23 -6.38 -1.89 -13.68
CA LEU A 23 -6.69 -0.94 -12.60
C LEU A 23 -8.19 -0.85 -12.31
N GLN A 24 -9.05 -1.27 -13.25
CA GLN A 24 -10.50 -1.33 -13.04
C GLN A 24 -10.90 -2.43 -12.05
N ASP A 25 -10.03 -3.40 -11.82
CA ASP A 25 -10.24 -4.48 -10.87
C ASP A 25 -10.08 -4.06 -9.40
N HIS A 26 -9.52 -2.85 -9.15
CA HIS A 26 -9.39 -2.27 -7.81
C HIS A 26 -10.43 -1.15 -7.63
N TYR A 27 -11.52 -1.46 -6.95
CA TYR A 27 -12.65 -0.55 -6.82
C TYR A 27 -13.17 -0.43 -5.39
N PHE A 28 -13.78 0.71 -5.10
CA PHE A 28 -14.47 1.02 -3.87
C PHE A 28 -15.84 1.61 -4.19
N GLU A 29 -16.92 1.03 -3.62
CA GLU A 29 -18.31 1.44 -3.85
C GLU A 29 -18.65 1.57 -5.35
N GLY A 30 -18.18 0.63 -6.18
CA GLY A 30 -18.46 0.59 -7.62
C GLY A 30 -17.63 1.55 -8.47
N GLN A 31 -16.70 2.30 -7.89
CA GLN A 31 -15.80 3.19 -8.60
C GLN A 31 -14.38 2.65 -8.57
N ALA A 32 -13.72 2.52 -9.72
CA ALA A 32 -12.31 2.15 -9.77
C ALA A 32 -11.46 3.27 -9.16
N ILE A 33 -10.53 2.87 -8.29
CA ILE A 33 -9.61 3.76 -7.58
C ILE A 33 -8.18 3.28 -7.78
N LEU A 34 -7.26 4.23 -7.95
CA LEU A 34 -5.84 3.91 -8.06
C LEU A 34 -5.35 3.30 -6.74
N PRO A 35 -4.78 2.08 -6.75
CA PRO A 35 -4.25 1.45 -5.55
C PRO A 35 -3.11 2.26 -4.92
N ALA A 36 -2.98 2.21 -3.61
CA ALA A 36 -1.87 2.84 -2.90
C ALA A 36 -0.50 2.36 -3.43
N VAL A 37 -0.38 1.07 -3.71
CA VAL A 37 0.85 0.45 -4.22
C VAL A 37 1.24 0.95 -5.63
N GLU A 38 0.27 1.14 -6.52
CA GLU A 38 0.50 1.75 -7.84
C GLU A 38 0.87 3.23 -7.72
N THR A 39 0.24 3.93 -6.78
CA THR A 39 0.55 5.33 -6.49
C THR A 39 2.00 5.48 -6.01
N LEU A 40 2.52 4.54 -5.20
CA LEU A 40 3.93 4.54 -4.77
C LEU A 40 4.90 4.36 -5.95
N ILE A 41 4.55 3.56 -6.96
CA ILE A 41 5.35 3.43 -8.19
C ILE A 41 5.39 4.76 -8.94
N ILE A 42 4.26 5.45 -9.07
CA ILE A 42 4.18 6.76 -9.75
C ILE A 42 5.01 7.79 -9.01
N LEU A 43 4.90 7.87 -7.67
CA LEU A 43 5.68 8.78 -6.84
C LEU A 43 7.19 8.53 -6.98
N ALA A 44 7.62 7.26 -6.96
CA ALA A 44 9.01 6.86 -7.17
C ALA A 44 9.49 7.21 -8.59
N THR A 45 8.66 6.98 -9.62
CA THR A 45 8.97 7.32 -11.01
C THR A 45 9.22 8.81 -11.16
N VAL A 46 8.35 9.65 -10.59
CA VAL A 46 8.50 11.10 -10.61
C VAL A 46 9.75 11.55 -9.86
N ALA A 47 10.04 10.93 -8.71
CA ALA A 47 11.23 11.25 -7.93
C ALA A 47 12.51 11.01 -8.72
N VAL A 48 12.71 9.80 -9.27
CA VAL A 48 13.95 9.48 -10.01
C VAL A 48 14.07 10.21 -11.35
N ALA A 49 12.97 10.51 -12.02
CA ALA A 49 12.98 11.26 -13.27
C ALA A 49 13.52 12.69 -13.09
N ASN A 50 13.30 13.31 -11.93
CA ASN A 50 13.72 14.67 -11.63
C ASN A 50 14.96 14.73 -10.72
N PHE A 51 15.15 13.70 -9.88
CA PHE A 51 16.26 13.58 -8.94
C PHE A 51 16.83 12.14 -9.00
N PRO A 52 17.68 11.82 -9.98
CA PRO A 52 18.16 10.44 -10.24
C PRO A 52 18.92 9.79 -9.07
N GLN A 53 19.43 10.58 -8.14
CA GLN A 53 20.18 10.09 -6.96
C GLN A 53 19.27 9.73 -5.78
N THR A 54 17.95 9.84 -5.93
CA THR A 54 16.99 9.55 -4.85
C THR A 54 16.99 8.07 -4.51
N ASN A 55 17.09 7.75 -3.23
CA ASN A 55 16.87 6.38 -2.76
C ASN A 55 15.38 6.06 -2.63
N ILE A 56 14.78 5.59 -3.72
CA ILE A 56 13.35 5.22 -3.75
C ILE A 56 13.02 3.92 -3.00
N CYS A 57 14.03 3.16 -2.59
CA CYS A 57 13.83 1.94 -1.80
C CYS A 57 13.58 2.20 -0.31
N LEU A 58 13.80 3.45 0.15
CA LEU A 58 13.46 3.91 1.51
C LEU A 58 12.36 4.95 1.42
N GLN A 59 11.14 4.55 1.74
CA GLN A 59 9.93 5.36 1.69
C GLN A 59 9.45 5.62 3.12
N LYS A 60 9.15 6.88 3.45
CA LYS A 60 8.74 7.30 4.79
C LYS A 60 7.48 8.15 4.75
N GLN A 61 6.76 8.16 5.87
CA GLN A 61 5.62 9.03 6.13
C GLN A 61 4.58 9.03 4.99
N ALA A 62 4.35 7.88 4.36
CA ALA A 62 3.37 7.77 3.28
C ALA A 62 1.96 8.06 3.80
N ARG A 63 1.18 8.80 3.01
CA ARG A 63 -0.22 9.14 3.31
C ARG A 63 -1.07 9.04 2.06
N PHE A 64 -2.27 8.51 2.22
CA PHE A 64 -3.27 8.36 1.16
C PHE A 64 -4.60 8.99 1.63
N PRO A 65 -4.68 10.33 1.71
CA PRO A 65 -5.82 11.03 2.34
C PRO A 65 -7.11 10.96 1.52
N ARG A 66 -7.02 10.67 0.22
CA ARG A 66 -8.17 10.58 -0.69
C ARG A 66 -7.91 9.61 -1.81
N PHE A 67 -8.92 8.84 -2.17
CA PHE A 67 -8.90 8.01 -3.36
C PHE A 67 -8.73 8.87 -4.62
N LEU A 68 -7.93 8.38 -5.56
CA LEU A 68 -7.84 8.89 -6.92
C LEU A 68 -8.64 7.97 -7.83
N SER A 69 -9.76 8.47 -8.34
CA SER A 69 -10.63 7.69 -9.22
C SER A 69 -10.01 7.51 -10.59
N ILE A 70 -10.19 6.31 -11.15
CA ILE A 70 -9.83 5.95 -12.52
C ILE A 70 -11.12 5.75 -13.30
N ASP A 71 -11.39 6.63 -14.24
CA ASP A 71 -12.55 6.49 -15.12
C ASP A 71 -12.27 5.41 -16.18
N PRO A 72 -13.16 4.41 -16.38
CA PRO A 72 -12.98 3.38 -17.41
C PRO A 72 -12.93 3.94 -18.84
N GLN A 73 -13.46 5.15 -19.07
CA GLN A 73 -13.44 5.81 -20.36
C GLN A 73 -12.19 6.70 -20.57
N GLU A 74 -11.46 7.04 -19.52
CA GLU A 74 -10.20 7.77 -19.60
C GLU A 74 -9.04 6.82 -19.89
N GLN A 75 -8.30 7.03 -20.98
CA GLN A 75 -7.05 6.30 -21.23
C GLN A 75 -5.89 6.85 -20.41
N ILE A 76 -5.95 8.13 -20.06
CA ILE A 76 -4.90 8.85 -19.34
C ILE A 76 -5.55 9.72 -18.26
N LYS A 77 -5.16 9.47 -17.00
CA LYS A 77 -5.51 10.34 -15.88
C LYS A 77 -4.44 11.41 -15.69
N LYS A 78 -4.82 12.68 -15.79
CA LYS A 78 -3.90 13.81 -15.57
C LYS A 78 -3.91 14.25 -14.11
N VAL A 79 -2.72 14.34 -13.52
CA VAL A 79 -2.51 14.79 -12.15
C VAL A 79 -1.30 15.72 -12.09
N PHE A 80 -1.01 16.27 -10.91
CA PHE A 80 0.20 17.03 -10.64
C PHE A 80 1.02 16.31 -9.57
N ALA A 81 2.34 16.34 -9.75
CA ALA A 81 3.30 15.95 -8.73
C ALA A 81 4.01 17.20 -8.21
N ASP A 82 3.89 17.47 -6.93
CA ASP A 82 4.67 18.49 -6.23
C ASP A 82 5.87 17.81 -5.56
N ILE A 83 7.08 18.16 -5.97
CA ILE A 83 8.33 17.70 -5.37
C ILE A 83 8.88 18.80 -4.49
N THR A 84 9.26 18.44 -3.26
CA THR A 84 9.95 19.33 -2.33
C THR A 84 11.27 18.70 -1.92
N GLU A 85 12.39 19.39 -2.18
CA GLU A 85 13.72 19.04 -1.68
C GLU A 85 13.97 19.78 -0.38
N ALA A 86 14.25 19.05 0.70
CA ALA A 86 14.63 19.62 1.99
C ALA A 86 16.12 20.00 2.03
N ALA A 87 16.53 20.79 3.01
CA ALA A 87 17.91 21.24 3.16
C ALA A 87 18.92 20.10 3.38
N ASP A 88 18.46 18.98 3.96
CA ASP A 88 19.24 17.76 4.12
C ASP A 88 19.31 16.90 2.85
N GLY A 89 18.64 17.34 1.76
CA GLY A 89 18.56 16.65 0.47
C GLY A 89 17.49 15.56 0.40
N SER A 90 16.72 15.28 1.47
CA SER A 90 15.57 14.38 1.40
C SER A 90 14.50 14.96 0.46
N LEU A 91 13.76 14.08 -0.20
CA LEU A 91 12.69 14.47 -1.11
C LEU A 91 11.33 14.07 -0.56
N SER A 92 10.35 14.95 -0.70
CA SER A 92 8.95 14.57 -0.58
C SER A 92 8.23 14.78 -1.90
N VAL A 93 7.34 13.86 -2.26
CA VAL A 93 6.52 13.92 -3.47
C VAL A 93 5.06 13.78 -3.11
N THR A 94 4.25 14.67 -3.64
CA THR A 94 2.80 14.70 -3.43
C THR A 94 2.08 14.58 -4.78
N ILE A 95 1.15 13.65 -4.91
CA ILE A 95 0.23 13.59 -6.06
C ILE A 95 -1.05 14.35 -5.73
N SER A 96 -1.45 15.26 -6.62
CA SER A 96 -2.63 16.09 -6.46
C SER A 96 -3.43 16.29 -7.75
N THR A 97 -4.70 16.62 -7.61
CA THR A 97 -5.58 17.07 -8.70
C THR A 97 -6.10 18.47 -8.41
N MET A 98 -6.54 19.16 -9.46
CA MET A 98 -7.21 20.45 -9.35
C MET A 98 -8.73 20.25 -9.49
N ALA A 99 -9.47 20.53 -8.42
CA ALA A 99 -10.93 20.59 -8.48
C ALA A 99 -11.38 22.02 -8.75
N LYS A 100 -12.22 22.22 -9.77
CA LYS A 100 -12.91 23.51 -10.00
C LYS A 100 -14.07 23.62 -9.00
N ALA A 101 -14.18 24.73 -8.32
CA ALA A 101 -15.38 25.03 -7.54
C ALA A 101 -16.59 25.11 -8.48
N LYS A 102 -17.78 24.79 -7.97
CA LYS A 102 -19.04 24.87 -8.76
C LYS A 102 -19.28 26.25 -9.36
N THR A 103 -18.72 27.30 -8.76
CA THR A 103 -18.76 28.69 -9.26
C THR A 103 -17.76 28.99 -10.39
N GLY A 104 -16.86 28.07 -10.71
CA GLY A 104 -15.86 28.22 -11.78
C GLY A 104 -14.67 29.16 -11.47
N ILE A 105 -14.71 29.93 -10.38
CA ILE A 105 -13.75 31.00 -10.09
C ILE A 105 -12.60 30.52 -9.21
N ILE A 106 -12.82 29.52 -8.36
CA ILE A 106 -11.81 29.03 -7.39
C ILE A 106 -11.45 27.58 -7.75
N SER A 107 -10.17 27.30 -7.96
CA SER A 107 -9.65 25.96 -8.03
C SER A 107 -9.02 25.56 -6.70
N ARG A 108 -9.32 24.34 -6.24
CA ARG A 108 -8.73 23.76 -5.02
C ARG A 108 -7.84 22.59 -5.38
N THR A 109 -6.62 22.60 -4.88
CA THR A 109 -5.74 21.42 -4.95
C THR A 109 -6.25 20.35 -3.97
N MET A 110 -6.39 19.12 -4.47
CA MET A 110 -6.76 17.95 -3.67
C MET A 110 -5.59 16.97 -3.67
N GLU A 111 -5.03 16.73 -2.48
CA GLU A 111 -3.96 15.76 -2.28
C GLU A 111 -4.53 14.35 -2.25
N HIS A 112 -3.91 13.42 -2.99
CA HIS A 112 -4.27 12.02 -3.07
C HIS A 112 -3.22 11.11 -2.44
N ALA A 113 -1.96 11.46 -2.56
CA ALA A 113 -0.86 10.70 -1.98
C ALA A 113 0.33 11.59 -1.66
N TYR A 114 1.09 11.18 -0.66
CA TYR A 114 2.35 11.80 -0.24
C TYR A 114 3.33 10.70 0.18
N VAL A 115 4.62 10.90 -0.10
CA VAL A 115 5.70 10.06 0.42
C VAL A 115 6.99 10.88 0.55
N GLU A 116 7.80 10.56 1.54
CA GLU A 116 9.18 11.02 1.68
C GLU A 116 10.14 9.92 1.24
N PHE A 117 11.16 10.28 0.45
CA PHE A 117 12.25 9.40 0.04
C PHE A 117 13.51 9.73 0.84
N GLY A 118 14.11 8.70 1.44
CA GLY A 118 15.32 8.87 2.24
C GLY A 118 16.57 9.06 1.39
N LEU A 119 17.61 9.65 2.00
CA LEU A 119 18.93 9.85 1.38
C LEU A 119 19.86 8.65 1.53
N THR A 120 19.68 7.89 2.58
CA THR A 120 20.61 6.83 2.92
C THR A 120 20.36 5.60 2.05
N GLN A 121 21.43 5.09 1.42
CA GLN A 121 21.37 3.71 0.89
C GLN A 121 20.85 2.81 2.00
N ALA A 122 19.92 1.91 1.64
CA ALA A 122 19.46 0.90 2.58
C ALA A 122 20.72 0.27 3.22
N LYS A 123 20.86 0.38 4.54
CA LYS A 123 21.87 -0.39 5.26
C LYS A 123 21.64 -1.83 4.84
N GLU A 124 22.72 -2.58 4.54
CA GLU A 124 22.61 -4.03 4.45
C GLU A 124 22.02 -4.50 5.79
N TYR A 125 20.73 -4.76 5.79
CA TYR A 125 20.10 -5.31 6.97
C TYR A 125 20.50 -6.78 7.04
N PRO A 126 20.96 -7.24 8.21
CA PRO A 126 21.22 -8.65 8.41
C PRO A 126 19.96 -9.41 8.02
N ALA A 127 20.13 -10.54 7.34
CA ALA A 127 19.04 -11.44 7.04
C ALA A 127 18.27 -11.68 8.34
N THR A 128 17.12 -11.05 8.50
CA THR A 128 16.22 -11.33 9.61
C THR A 128 15.68 -12.72 9.34
N PRO A 129 15.97 -13.73 10.17
CA PRO A 129 15.43 -15.06 9.95
C PRO A 129 13.91 -14.95 9.79
N LEU A 130 13.35 -15.73 8.88
CA LEU A 130 11.91 -15.94 8.84
C LEU A 130 11.46 -16.24 10.28
N PRO A 131 10.51 -15.48 10.84
CA PRO A 131 9.86 -15.91 12.07
C PRO A 131 9.36 -17.34 11.85
N ASP A 132 9.54 -18.22 12.82
CA ASP A 132 9.04 -19.60 12.68
C ASP A 132 7.52 -19.57 12.59
N PHE A 133 7.01 -19.67 11.36
CA PHE A 133 5.58 -19.51 11.00
C PHE A 133 4.65 -20.53 11.66
N LYS A 134 5.19 -21.59 12.23
CA LYS A 134 4.42 -22.55 13.03
C LYS A 134 3.93 -21.96 14.35
N HIS A 135 4.36 -20.74 14.68
CA HIS A 135 4.10 -20.09 15.97
C HIS A 135 3.47 -18.68 15.84
N LEU A 136 2.54 -18.48 14.90
CA LEU A 136 1.54 -17.45 15.15
C LEU A 136 0.81 -17.90 16.44
N GLY A 137 1.07 -17.22 17.55
CA GLY A 137 0.48 -17.59 18.84
C GLY A 137 -1.04 -17.63 18.78
N GLY A 138 -1.63 -18.50 19.58
CA GLY A 138 -3.07 -18.65 19.68
C GLY A 138 -3.67 -19.62 18.66
N LYS A 139 -5.01 -19.71 18.67
CA LYS A 139 -5.78 -20.58 17.77
C LYS A 139 -5.81 -19.99 16.37
N LEU A 140 -5.33 -20.75 15.40
CA LEU A 140 -5.38 -20.37 13.98
C LEU A 140 -6.81 -20.47 13.42
N PHE A 141 -7.17 -19.52 12.61
CA PHE A 141 -8.38 -19.50 11.80
C PHE A 141 -8.00 -19.34 10.33
N ASN A 142 -8.27 -20.37 9.54
CA ASN A 142 -7.90 -20.41 8.13
C ASN A 142 -9.06 -19.95 7.25
N VAL A 143 -8.75 -19.11 6.26
CA VAL A 143 -9.70 -18.56 5.29
C VAL A 143 -9.19 -18.85 3.89
N PRO A 144 -9.92 -19.64 3.08
CA PRO A 144 -9.56 -19.85 1.68
C PRO A 144 -9.55 -18.54 0.89
N ALA A 145 -8.57 -18.36 -0.01
CA ALA A 145 -8.44 -17.17 -0.86
C ALA A 145 -9.73 -16.87 -1.64
N ALA A 146 -10.44 -17.90 -2.11
CA ALA A 146 -11.72 -17.73 -2.79
C ALA A 146 -12.80 -17.08 -1.91
N ALA A 147 -12.82 -17.34 -0.61
CA ALA A 147 -13.76 -16.71 0.33
C ALA A 147 -13.34 -15.25 0.61
N ILE A 148 -12.03 -14.98 0.69
CA ILE A 148 -11.52 -13.61 0.85
C ILE A 148 -12.03 -12.73 -0.28
N TYR A 149 -11.79 -13.11 -1.53
CA TYR A 149 -12.13 -12.29 -2.69
C TYR A 149 -13.61 -12.31 -3.06
N ARG A 150 -14.37 -13.26 -2.56
CA ARG A 150 -15.83 -13.24 -2.71
C ARG A 150 -16.53 -12.32 -1.70
N GLU A 151 -16.02 -12.22 -0.46
CA GLU A 151 -16.80 -11.63 0.63
C GLU A 151 -16.05 -10.60 1.50
N LEU A 152 -14.71 -10.69 1.64
CA LEU A 152 -13.95 -9.83 2.54
C LEU A 152 -13.28 -8.66 1.81
N VAL A 153 -12.71 -8.93 0.63
CA VAL A 153 -11.97 -7.98 -0.21
C VAL A 153 -12.37 -8.24 -1.67
N PRO A 154 -13.57 -7.84 -2.10
CA PRO A 154 -14.16 -8.26 -3.38
C PRO A 154 -13.59 -7.49 -4.57
N PHE A 155 -12.27 -7.51 -4.73
CA PHE A 155 -11.59 -6.94 -5.90
C PHE A 155 -11.64 -7.88 -7.10
N GLY A 156 -11.43 -7.33 -8.31
CA GLY A 156 -11.32 -8.08 -9.55
C GLY A 156 -10.04 -8.92 -9.63
N LYS A 157 -9.97 -9.75 -10.67
CA LYS A 157 -8.97 -10.84 -10.80
C LYS A 157 -7.51 -10.37 -10.68
N ALA A 158 -7.18 -9.20 -11.23
CA ALA A 158 -5.81 -8.69 -11.22
C ALA A 158 -5.28 -8.44 -9.79
N TYR A 159 -6.17 -8.13 -8.83
CA TYR A 159 -5.84 -7.87 -7.43
C TYR A 159 -6.15 -9.06 -6.50
N GLN A 160 -6.44 -10.24 -7.04
CA GLN A 160 -6.67 -11.47 -6.27
C GLN A 160 -5.35 -12.23 -6.08
N ASN A 161 -4.42 -11.66 -5.31
CA ASN A 161 -3.04 -12.15 -5.22
C ASN A 161 -2.69 -12.84 -3.88
N ILE A 162 -3.67 -13.13 -3.01
CA ILE A 162 -3.55 -14.13 -1.94
C ILE A 162 -3.80 -15.49 -2.56
N ILE A 163 -2.92 -16.48 -2.29
CA ILE A 163 -2.99 -17.83 -2.86
C ILE A 163 -3.27 -18.84 -1.75
N GLY A 164 -4.09 -19.84 -2.05
CA GLY A 164 -4.38 -20.94 -1.13
C GLY A 164 -5.22 -20.47 0.07
N GLU A 165 -4.63 -20.45 1.26
CA GLU A 165 -5.29 -20.08 2.50
C GLU A 165 -4.56 -18.96 3.22
N LEU A 166 -5.32 -18.07 3.84
CA LEU A 166 -4.87 -17.11 4.82
C LEU A 166 -5.03 -17.70 6.22
N SER A 167 -3.98 -17.72 7.01
CA SER A 167 -4.01 -18.09 8.44
C SER A 167 -4.03 -16.84 9.30
N LEU A 168 -5.03 -16.72 10.15
CA LEU A 168 -5.25 -15.61 11.07
C LEU A 168 -5.13 -16.07 12.52
N SER A 169 -4.47 -15.28 13.36
CA SER A 169 -4.47 -15.40 14.82
C SER A 169 -4.60 -14.02 15.46
N PRO A 170 -4.88 -13.90 16.76
CA PRO A 170 -4.87 -12.60 17.45
C PRO A 170 -3.51 -11.88 17.35
N GLU A 171 -2.41 -12.63 17.23
CA GLU A 171 -1.03 -12.10 17.21
C GLU A 171 -0.55 -11.75 15.80
N GLY A 172 -1.28 -12.14 14.75
CA GLY A 172 -0.89 -11.83 13.39
C GLY A 172 -1.62 -12.62 12.31
N ALA A 173 -1.13 -12.47 11.10
CA ALA A 173 -1.65 -13.19 9.94
C ALA A 173 -0.53 -13.54 8.97
N ILE A 174 -0.69 -14.65 8.27
CA ILE A 174 0.23 -15.13 7.25
C ILE A 174 -0.52 -15.66 6.03
N ALA A 175 -0.02 -15.32 4.86
CA ALA A 175 -0.54 -15.85 3.60
C ALA A 175 0.57 -16.04 2.58
N GLN A 176 0.36 -16.95 1.64
CA GLN A 176 1.12 -16.99 0.42
C GLN A 176 0.59 -15.93 -0.54
N LEU A 177 1.50 -15.14 -1.11
CA LEU A 177 1.20 -14.03 -2.01
C LEU A 177 1.74 -14.31 -3.40
N TYR A 178 1.11 -13.72 -4.41
CA TYR A 178 1.53 -13.83 -5.79
C TYR A 178 2.01 -12.49 -6.33
N GLY A 179 3.02 -12.51 -7.18
CA GLY A 179 3.59 -11.33 -7.82
C GLY A 179 2.70 -10.70 -8.89
N GLY A 180 1.52 -11.29 -9.14
CA GLY A 180 0.60 -10.84 -10.17
C GLY A 180 1.05 -11.16 -11.58
N GLU A 181 0.19 -10.82 -12.53
CA GLU A 181 0.38 -11.01 -13.97
C GLU A 181 0.13 -9.68 -14.71
N GLY A 182 0.47 -9.65 -16.00
CA GLY A 182 0.07 -8.55 -16.88
C GLY A 182 1.02 -7.36 -16.93
N GLU A 183 0.45 -6.17 -17.18
CA GLU A 183 1.19 -4.97 -17.60
C GLU A 183 1.71 -4.10 -16.44
N ALA A 184 1.48 -4.47 -15.17
CA ALA A 184 2.01 -3.69 -14.05
C ALA A 184 3.54 -3.58 -14.13
N ASN A 185 4.07 -2.38 -13.86
CA ASN A 185 5.52 -2.14 -13.89
C ASN A 185 6.17 -2.66 -12.61
N ASP A 186 7.11 -3.60 -12.75
CA ASP A 186 7.90 -4.17 -11.65
C ASP A 186 9.39 -3.78 -11.70
N ASP A 187 9.79 -2.91 -12.62
CA ASP A 187 11.20 -2.58 -12.84
C ASP A 187 11.78 -1.63 -11.79
N LEU A 188 11.00 -0.66 -11.32
CA LEU A 188 11.50 0.43 -10.49
C LEU A 188 11.61 0.05 -9.01
N ILE A 189 10.50 -0.31 -8.38
CA ILE A 189 10.41 -0.67 -6.95
C ILE A 189 9.82 -2.07 -6.71
N GLY A 190 9.73 -2.88 -7.74
CA GLY A 190 9.15 -4.22 -7.71
C GLY A 190 7.68 -4.25 -8.08
N SER A 191 7.14 -5.47 -8.20
CA SER A 191 5.73 -5.68 -8.47
C SER A 191 4.85 -5.11 -7.34
N PRO A 192 3.76 -4.39 -7.66
CA PRO A 192 2.85 -3.84 -6.65
C PRO A 192 2.03 -4.92 -5.93
N PHE A 193 1.78 -6.05 -6.57
CA PHE A 193 0.79 -7.02 -6.12
C PHE A 193 1.11 -7.73 -4.80
N PRO A 194 2.37 -8.10 -4.45
CA PRO A 194 2.65 -8.71 -3.16
C PRO A 194 2.35 -7.78 -1.98
N LEU A 195 2.70 -6.49 -2.10
CA LEU A 195 2.38 -5.52 -1.06
C LEU A 195 0.87 -5.27 -0.97
N ASP A 196 0.18 -5.16 -2.10
CA ASP A 196 -1.27 -5.00 -2.13
C ASP A 196 -1.98 -6.18 -1.45
N ALA A 197 -1.58 -7.40 -1.78
CA ALA A 197 -2.12 -8.61 -1.14
C ALA A 197 -1.80 -8.67 0.36
N ALA A 198 -0.65 -8.18 0.82
CA ALA A 198 -0.34 -8.05 2.24
C ALA A 198 -1.29 -7.05 2.95
N LEU A 199 -1.66 -5.96 2.29
CA LEU A 199 -2.67 -5.04 2.81
C LEU A 199 -4.07 -5.67 2.87
N HIS A 200 -4.41 -6.57 1.93
CA HIS A 200 -5.64 -7.38 2.01
C HIS A 200 -5.63 -8.32 3.21
N VAL A 201 -4.48 -8.93 3.53
CA VAL A 201 -4.30 -9.76 4.74
C VAL A 201 -4.58 -8.94 6.00
N ALA A 202 -4.04 -7.71 6.08
CA ALA A 202 -4.30 -6.80 7.20
C ALA A 202 -5.78 -6.40 7.28
N CYS A 203 -6.45 -6.16 6.14
CA CYS A 203 -7.90 -5.92 6.10
C CYS A 203 -8.71 -7.11 6.64
N CYS A 204 -8.36 -8.34 6.26
CA CYS A 204 -9.01 -9.55 6.77
C CYS A 204 -8.81 -9.72 8.28
N TRP A 205 -7.61 -9.42 8.79
CA TRP A 205 -7.35 -9.41 10.23
C TRP A 205 -8.24 -8.39 10.96
N GLY A 206 -8.33 -7.17 10.42
CA GLY A 206 -9.18 -6.10 10.96
C GLY A 206 -10.66 -6.50 11.00
N GLN A 207 -11.14 -7.17 9.96
CA GLN A 207 -12.51 -7.68 9.90
C GLN A 207 -12.78 -8.72 10.99
N ARG A 208 -11.82 -9.64 11.21
CA ARG A 208 -11.99 -10.70 12.21
C ARG A 208 -11.88 -10.17 13.64
N TYR A 209 -10.79 -9.48 13.97
CA TYR A 209 -10.43 -9.17 15.35
C TYR A 209 -10.83 -7.77 15.82
N ALA A 210 -10.96 -6.81 14.90
CA ALA A 210 -11.43 -5.45 15.21
C ALA A 210 -12.88 -5.18 14.78
N GLY A 211 -13.47 -6.05 13.94
CA GLY A 211 -14.85 -5.92 13.48
C GLY A 211 -15.08 -4.77 12.50
N ILE A 212 -14.05 -4.33 11.79
CA ILE A 212 -14.13 -3.24 10.81
C ILE A 212 -13.52 -3.63 9.46
N VAL A 213 -14.07 -3.08 8.37
CA VAL A 213 -13.48 -3.15 7.04
C VAL A 213 -12.56 -1.95 6.87
N ALA A 214 -11.26 -2.16 7.07
CA ALA A 214 -10.27 -1.09 7.09
C ALA A 214 -9.44 -1.04 5.80
N PHE A 215 -9.14 0.17 5.34
CA PHE A 215 -8.33 0.45 4.16
C PHE A 215 -7.02 1.16 4.55
N PRO A 216 -5.92 0.93 3.81
CA PRO A 216 -4.66 1.59 4.08
C PRO A 216 -4.77 3.10 3.81
N VAL A 217 -4.39 3.92 4.80
CA VAL A 217 -4.36 5.38 4.70
C VAL A 217 -2.96 5.96 4.83
N GLY A 218 -1.95 5.11 5.10
CA GLY A 218 -0.55 5.48 5.17
C GLY A 218 0.30 4.44 5.87
N PHE A 219 1.60 4.72 5.94
CA PHE A 219 2.57 3.96 6.74
C PHE A 219 3.72 4.88 7.21
N ALA A 220 4.43 4.47 8.26
CA ALA A 220 5.56 5.23 8.77
C ALA A 220 6.81 5.03 7.91
N GLU A 221 7.18 3.77 7.61
CA GLU A 221 8.36 3.44 6.82
C GLU A 221 8.14 2.18 5.98
N ARG A 222 8.67 2.17 4.75
CA ARG A 222 8.82 0.99 3.88
C ARG A 222 10.26 0.90 3.42
N ILE A 223 10.84 -0.28 3.56
CA ILE A 223 12.18 -0.61 3.05
C ILE A 223 12.06 -1.73 2.03
N ILE A 224 12.58 -1.47 0.84
CA ILE A 224 12.66 -2.46 -0.25
C ILE A 224 14.09 -2.97 -0.29
N TYR A 225 14.32 -4.16 0.24
CA TYR A 225 15.64 -4.82 0.22
C TYR A 225 15.90 -5.45 -1.14
N ARG A 226 14.83 -6.00 -1.74
CA ARG A 226 14.84 -6.65 -3.05
C ARG A 226 13.53 -6.39 -3.76
N LYS A 227 13.59 -6.17 -5.06
CA LYS A 227 12.40 -5.95 -5.88
C LYS A 227 11.62 -7.25 -6.02
N THR A 228 10.36 -7.23 -5.65
CA THR A 228 9.40 -8.31 -5.98
C THR A 228 9.21 -8.38 -7.49
N LYS A 229 8.89 -9.56 -8.02
CA LYS A 229 8.70 -9.79 -9.46
C LYS A 229 7.35 -10.41 -9.74
N LYS A 230 6.83 -10.12 -10.92
CA LYS A 230 5.65 -10.81 -11.46
C LYS A 230 5.87 -12.33 -11.53
N GLU A 231 4.78 -13.08 -11.52
CA GLU A 231 4.75 -14.54 -11.65
C GLU A 231 5.57 -15.31 -10.60
N ARG A 232 5.99 -14.64 -9.52
CA ARG A 232 6.66 -15.25 -8.37
C ARG A 232 5.76 -15.32 -7.16
N LYS A 233 6.04 -16.30 -6.30
CA LYS A 233 5.35 -16.49 -5.03
C LYS A 233 6.18 -15.93 -3.88
N TYR A 234 5.48 -15.37 -2.91
CA TYR A 234 6.03 -14.77 -1.70
C TYR A 234 5.25 -15.24 -0.47
N VAL A 235 5.75 -14.92 0.69
CA VAL A 235 5.05 -15.07 1.97
C VAL A 235 4.91 -13.70 2.60
N GLY A 236 3.68 -13.30 2.88
CA GLY A 236 3.36 -12.06 3.58
C GLY A 236 2.99 -12.35 5.02
N ILE A 237 3.56 -11.57 5.95
CA ILE A 237 3.28 -11.63 7.37
C ILE A 237 2.78 -10.27 7.78
N ILE A 238 1.68 -10.26 8.53
CA ILE A 238 1.10 -9.06 9.14
C ILE A 238 1.13 -9.22 10.64
N ILE A 239 1.65 -8.21 11.32
CA ILE A 239 1.79 -8.14 12.77
C ILE A 239 0.98 -6.94 13.27
N PRO A 240 -0.09 -7.13 14.05
CA PRO A 240 -0.82 -6.03 14.66
C PRO A 240 0.04 -5.37 15.74
N VAL A 241 0.22 -4.06 15.64
CA VAL A 241 1.01 -3.27 16.60
C VAL A 241 0.11 -2.54 17.59
N ASN A 242 -1.02 -2.00 17.10
CA ASN A 242 -2.01 -1.35 17.92
C ASN A 242 -3.40 -1.72 17.43
N ILE A 243 -4.19 -2.34 18.29
CA ILE A 243 -5.56 -2.80 18.04
C ILE A 243 -6.63 -1.82 18.52
N SER A 244 -6.25 -0.60 18.92
CA SER A 244 -7.24 0.46 19.13
C SER A 244 -8.03 0.65 17.82
N ARG A 245 -9.32 0.89 17.94
CA ARG A 245 -10.24 0.81 16.78
C ARG A 245 -9.92 1.79 15.66
N GLU A 246 -9.17 2.89 15.91
CA GLU A 246 -8.81 3.86 14.86
C GLU A 246 -7.55 4.67 15.21
N PRO A 247 -6.53 4.65 14.32
CA PRO A 247 -6.34 3.69 13.24
C PRO A 247 -5.89 2.33 13.75
N LEU A 248 -6.26 1.23 13.08
CA LEU A 248 -5.56 -0.04 13.25
C LEU A 248 -4.13 0.15 12.73
N MET A 249 -3.16 -0.35 13.47
CA MET A 249 -1.76 -0.28 13.06
C MET A 249 -1.15 -1.67 12.93
N PHE A 250 -0.40 -1.85 11.84
CA PHE A 250 0.27 -3.10 11.51
C PHE A 250 1.70 -2.86 11.06
N ASP A 251 2.54 -3.86 11.25
CA ASP A 251 3.76 -4.05 10.50
C ASP A 251 3.58 -5.19 9.49
N ALA A 252 4.29 -5.13 8.36
CA ALA A 252 4.25 -6.14 7.33
C ALA A 252 5.65 -6.54 6.90
N LEU A 253 5.83 -7.84 6.61
CA LEU A 253 7.06 -8.40 6.09
C LEU A 253 6.73 -9.25 4.87
N ILE A 254 7.50 -9.12 3.80
CA ILE A 254 7.36 -9.92 2.59
C ILE A 254 8.67 -10.68 2.36
N TYR A 255 8.57 -12.00 2.29
CA TYR A 255 9.67 -12.93 2.06
C TYR A 255 9.44 -13.73 0.78
N ASP A 256 10.52 -14.26 0.20
CA ASP A 256 10.35 -15.36 -0.74
C ASP A 256 10.13 -16.71 0.00
N LEU A 257 9.98 -17.79 -0.79
CA LEU A 257 9.75 -19.12 -0.22
C LEU A 257 10.98 -19.72 0.47
N ASP A 258 12.17 -19.18 0.21
CA ASP A 258 13.45 -19.58 0.81
C ASP A 258 13.73 -18.78 2.11
N GLY A 259 12.85 -17.85 2.49
CA GLY A 259 12.99 -17.07 3.70
C GLY A 259 13.84 -15.83 3.57
N ILE A 260 14.10 -15.38 2.36
CA ILE A 260 14.82 -14.15 2.10
C ILE A 260 13.83 -12.98 2.14
N ILE A 261 14.12 -11.96 2.94
CA ILE A 261 13.28 -10.77 3.03
C ILE A 261 13.39 -9.91 1.76
N TYR A 262 12.25 -9.49 1.24
CA TYR A 262 12.13 -8.58 0.11
C TYR A 262 11.72 -7.19 0.55
N GLU A 263 10.73 -7.08 1.42
CA GLU A 263 10.21 -5.79 1.89
C GLU A 263 9.83 -5.86 3.37
N SER A 264 9.99 -4.74 4.05
CA SER A 264 9.39 -4.50 5.37
C SER A 264 8.63 -3.18 5.37
N LEU A 265 7.47 -3.18 6.01
CA LEU A 265 6.71 -1.97 6.30
C LEU A 265 6.46 -1.89 7.79
N SER A 266 6.59 -0.69 8.36
CA SER A 266 6.24 -0.41 9.75
C SER A 266 5.22 0.70 9.85
N GLY A 267 4.34 0.57 10.85
CA GLY A 267 3.34 1.57 11.16
C GLY A 267 2.31 1.76 10.05
N ILE A 268 1.88 0.68 9.39
CA ILE A 268 0.78 0.71 8.42
C ILE A 268 -0.48 1.15 9.15
N GLN A 269 -1.08 2.23 8.72
CA GLN A 269 -2.32 2.77 9.27
C GLN A 269 -3.49 2.34 8.40
N MET A 270 -4.47 1.68 9.01
CA MET A 270 -5.69 1.27 8.33
C MET A 270 -6.92 1.83 9.04
N ARG A 271 -7.87 2.36 8.28
CA ARG A 271 -9.10 2.98 8.78
C ARG A 271 -10.33 2.51 8.04
N ASP A 272 -11.46 2.55 8.72
CA ASP A 272 -12.77 2.46 8.08
C ASP A 272 -13.08 3.77 7.36
N VAL A 273 -12.81 3.81 6.06
CA VAL A 273 -13.15 4.97 5.20
C VAL A 273 -14.62 4.97 4.75
N SER A 274 -15.35 3.89 5.04
CA SER A 274 -16.77 3.76 4.72
C SER A 274 -17.70 4.38 5.76
N GLN A 275 -17.17 4.81 6.92
CA GLN A 275 -17.95 5.31 8.06
C GLN A 275 -19.00 4.29 8.55
N GLY A 276 -18.63 3.02 8.63
CA GLY A 276 -19.50 1.92 9.10
C GLY A 276 -20.49 1.39 8.07
N ARG A 277 -20.45 1.87 6.82
CA ARG A 277 -21.32 1.34 5.74
C ARG A 277 -20.92 -0.08 5.34
N LEU A 278 -19.61 -0.35 5.25
CA LEU A 278 -19.10 -1.69 5.03
C LEU A 278 -18.95 -2.40 6.37
N ARG A 279 -19.48 -3.62 6.43
CA ARG A 279 -19.44 -4.46 7.65
C ARG A 279 -18.86 -5.82 7.30
N PRO A 280 -17.99 -6.36 8.18
CA PRO A 280 -17.54 -7.74 8.03
C PRO A 280 -18.73 -8.70 8.06
N PRO A 281 -18.73 -9.76 7.23
CA PRO A 281 -19.74 -10.81 7.31
C PRO A 281 -19.65 -11.55 8.66
N ASP A 282 -20.77 -12.08 9.14
CA ASP A 282 -20.83 -12.69 10.48
C ASP A 282 -19.89 -13.89 10.65
N TRP A 283 -19.70 -14.67 9.58
CA TRP A 283 -18.87 -15.87 9.63
C TRP A 283 -17.41 -15.59 9.96
N ILE A 284 -16.84 -14.40 9.56
CA ILE A 284 -15.44 -14.08 9.86
C ILE A 284 -15.22 -13.86 11.37
N LYS A 285 -16.26 -13.46 12.09
CA LYS A 285 -16.24 -13.23 13.54
C LYS A 285 -16.58 -14.49 14.35
N ALA A 286 -17.11 -15.53 13.71
CA ALA A 286 -17.55 -16.73 14.40
C ALA A 286 -16.40 -17.42 15.13
N GLY A 287 -16.65 -17.83 16.37
CA GLY A 287 -15.69 -18.55 17.21
C GLY A 287 -14.56 -17.70 17.81
N LEU A 288 -14.76 -16.38 17.91
CA LEU A 288 -13.92 -15.49 18.70
C LEU A 288 -14.20 -15.66 20.19
#